data_7119ea8a2d0e4d42d0c5308355be6eb4
#
_entry.id   7119ea8a2d0e4d42d0c5308355be6eb4
#
_cell.length_a   1.000
_cell.length_b   1.000
_cell.length_c   1.000
_cell.angle_alpha   90.00
_cell.angle_beta   90.00
_cell.angle_gamma   90.00
#
_symmetry.space_group_name_H-M   'P 1'
#
loop_
_entity.id
_entity.type
_entity.pdbx_description
1 polymer ?
#
loop_
_entity_poly.entity_id
_entity_poly.type
_entity_poly.pdbx_seq_one_letter_code
_entity_poly.pdbx_strand_id
1 'polypeptide(L)'
;MHHNSLLKAIPSLEEIHKALFSLLRNKAPGLDDFPTFFFQVYWEVVKNDVSKEVQEFFGARNLLKELNATFLVLIPKVPGVDSLDKFRPISLCNSFYKIISKVLTSRILCILPLIIFPQQIGFVPGR
;
A
#
# COMPACT_ATOMS: atom_id res chain seq x y z
N MET A 1 -21.99 11.84 3.32
CA MET A 1 -22.16 11.19 2.00
C MET A 1 -21.04 11.48 1.00
N HIS A 2 -20.49 12.68 0.96
CA HIS A 2 -19.35 13.02 0.06
C HIS A 2 -18.09 12.18 0.28
N HIS A 3 -17.80 11.77 1.52
CA HIS A 3 -16.57 11.01 1.83
C HIS A 3 -16.54 9.61 1.21
N ASN A 4 -17.69 8.96 1.09
CA ASN A 4 -17.76 7.61 0.52
C ASN A 4 -17.49 7.61 -1.00
N SER A 5 -17.93 8.63 -1.73
CA SER A 5 -17.62 8.78 -3.15
C SER A 5 -16.15 9.05 -3.40
N LEU A 6 -15.51 9.85 -2.54
CA LEU A 6 -14.06 10.09 -2.60
C LEU A 6 -13.25 8.79 -2.42
N LEU A 7 -13.61 7.98 -1.41
CA LEU A 7 -12.91 6.72 -1.14
C LEU A 7 -13.05 5.71 -2.28
N LYS A 8 -14.17 5.71 -2.99
CA LYS A 8 -14.47 4.77 -4.07
C LYS A 8 -14.09 5.27 -5.46
N ALA A 9 -13.71 6.52 -5.61
CA ALA A 9 -13.38 7.10 -6.91
C ALA A 9 -12.19 6.37 -7.55
N ILE A 10 -12.25 6.17 -8.87
CA ILE A 10 -11.14 5.61 -9.65
C ILE A 10 -9.98 6.61 -9.60
N PRO A 11 -8.78 6.21 -9.18
CA PRO A 11 -7.65 7.12 -9.09
C PRO A 11 -7.16 7.57 -10.46
N SER A 12 -6.72 8.81 -10.55
CA SER A 12 -6.06 9.34 -11.74
C SER A 12 -4.62 8.82 -11.84
N LEU A 13 -4.04 8.95 -13.03
CA LEU A 13 -2.62 8.64 -13.25
C LEU A 13 -1.71 9.43 -12.29
N GLU A 14 -2.03 10.70 -12.06
CA GLU A 14 -1.29 11.57 -11.14
C GLU A 14 -1.37 11.08 -9.69
N GLU A 15 -2.54 10.66 -9.24
CA GLU A 15 -2.72 10.11 -7.89
C GLU A 15 -1.93 8.81 -7.70
N ILE A 16 -1.94 7.93 -8.71
CA ILE A 16 -1.18 6.68 -8.70
C ILE A 16 0.33 6.96 -8.69
N HIS A 17 0.79 7.89 -9.52
CA HIS A 17 2.19 8.33 -9.54
C HIS A 17 2.63 8.85 -8.17
N LYS A 18 1.85 9.75 -7.57
CA LYS A 18 2.13 10.31 -6.26
C LYS A 18 2.19 9.24 -5.17
N ALA A 19 1.27 8.28 -5.21
CA ALA A 19 1.27 7.14 -4.29
C ALA A 19 2.55 6.30 -4.44
N LEU A 20 2.90 5.91 -5.66
CA LEU A 20 4.10 5.12 -5.93
C LEU A 20 5.39 5.82 -5.46
N PHE A 21 5.54 7.10 -5.80
CA PHE A 21 6.75 7.86 -5.46
C PHE A 21 6.84 8.26 -3.98
N SER A 22 5.75 8.13 -3.23
CA SER A 22 5.75 8.27 -1.78
C SER A 22 6.20 7.00 -1.02
N LEU A 23 6.28 5.85 -1.72
CA LEU A 23 6.75 4.60 -1.14
C LEU A 23 8.28 4.60 -1.02
N LEU A 24 8.78 3.94 0.03
CA LEU A 24 10.22 3.81 0.24
C LEU A 24 10.85 2.88 -0.81
N ARG A 25 11.92 3.34 -1.43
CA ARG A 25 12.61 2.65 -2.53
C ARG A 25 13.25 1.32 -2.10
N ASN A 26 13.81 1.27 -0.91
CA ASN A 26 14.66 0.18 -0.43
C ASN A 26 13.89 -0.87 0.40
N LYS A 27 12.58 -1.01 0.18
CA LYS A 27 11.79 -2.07 0.80
C LYS A 27 11.91 -3.37 -0.01
N ALA A 28 11.90 -4.50 0.71
CA ALA A 28 11.92 -5.81 0.10
C ALA A 28 10.74 -6.01 -0.87
N PRO A 29 10.97 -6.64 -2.03
CA PRO A 29 9.90 -6.98 -2.96
C PRO A 29 8.97 -8.06 -2.39
N GLY A 30 7.80 -8.21 -3.03
CA GLY A 30 6.90 -9.33 -2.79
C GLY A 30 7.25 -10.55 -3.65
N LEU A 31 6.24 -11.39 -3.89
CA LEU A 31 6.37 -12.63 -4.69
C LEU A 31 6.78 -12.43 -6.14
N ASP A 32 6.50 -11.27 -6.72
CA ASP A 32 6.85 -10.92 -8.09
C ASP A 32 8.32 -10.53 -8.28
N ASP A 33 9.09 -10.44 -7.20
CA ASP A 33 10.49 -9.99 -7.16
C ASP A 33 10.74 -8.57 -7.70
N PHE A 34 9.68 -7.81 -8.03
CA PHE A 34 9.81 -6.42 -8.47
C PHE A 34 9.73 -5.45 -7.29
N PRO A 35 10.85 -4.80 -6.92
CA PRO A 35 10.84 -3.79 -5.86
C PRO A 35 10.16 -2.50 -6.31
N THR A 36 9.70 -1.71 -5.36
CA THR A 36 9.12 -0.38 -5.63
C THR A 36 10.04 0.48 -6.49
N PHE A 37 11.34 0.40 -6.25
CA PHE A 37 12.39 1.07 -7.01
C PHE A 37 12.28 0.81 -8.53
N PHE A 38 12.00 -0.43 -8.95
CA PHE A 38 11.83 -0.78 -10.37
C PHE A 38 10.73 0.07 -11.02
N PHE A 39 9.55 0.15 -10.39
CA PHE A 39 8.42 0.92 -10.91
C PHE A 39 8.68 2.42 -10.92
N GLN A 40 9.45 2.92 -9.97
CA GLN A 40 9.83 4.34 -9.91
C GLN A 40 10.83 4.70 -11.02
N VAL A 41 11.85 3.87 -11.26
CA VAL A 41 12.87 4.12 -12.30
C VAL A 41 12.28 4.01 -13.71
N TYR A 42 11.46 2.98 -13.94
CA TYR A 42 10.88 2.70 -15.26
C TYR A 42 9.47 3.24 -15.42
N TRP A 43 9.08 4.24 -14.63
CA TRP A 43 7.72 4.78 -14.62
C TRP A 43 7.19 5.14 -16.00
N GLU A 44 7.98 5.80 -16.83
CA GLU A 44 7.56 6.20 -18.18
C GLU A 44 7.19 5.01 -19.09
N VAL A 45 7.78 3.85 -18.82
CA VAL A 45 7.49 2.62 -19.55
C VAL A 45 6.28 1.90 -18.98
N VAL A 46 6.19 1.78 -17.65
CA VAL A 46 5.19 0.93 -16.98
C VAL A 46 3.92 1.65 -16.56
N LYS A 47 3.88 2.98 -16.62
CA LYS A 47 2.78 3.80 -16.07
C LYS A 47 1.38 3.39 -16.57
N ASN A 48 1.25 3.04 -17.84
CA ASN A 48 -0.03 2.66 -18.41
C ASN A 48 -0.52 1.33 -17.85
N ASP A 49 0.36 0.35 -17.74
CA ASP A 49 0.03 -0.98 -17.21
C ASP A 49 -0.26 -0.90 -15.71
N VAL A 50 0.58 -0.20 -14.95
CA VAL A 50 0.37 0.02 -13.51
C VAL A 50 -0.94 0.74 -13.25
N SER A 51 -1.24 1.80 -14.00
CA SER A 51 -2.47 2.57 -13.84
C SER A 51 -3.70 1.74 -14.17
N LYS A 52 -3.64 0.96 -15.23
CA LYS A 52 -4.74 0.07 -15.63
C LYS A 52 -5.08 -0.92 -14.51
N GLU A 53 -4.10 -1.63 -13.98
CA GLU A 53 -4.29 -2.61 -12.91
C GLU A 53 -4.84 -1.97 -11.63
N VAL A 54 -4.29 -0.83 -11.23
CA VAL A 54 -4.78 -0.11 -10.05
C VAL A 54 -6.21 0.40 -10.26
N GLN A 55 -6.52 0.96 -11.43
CA GLN A 55 -7.86 1.46 -11.76
C GLN A 55 -8.88 0.33 -11.86
N GLU A 56 -8.51 -0.85 -12.37
CA GLU A 56 -9.38 -2.03 -12.40
C GLU A 56 -9.77 -2.46 -10.99
N PHE A 57 -8.85 -2.44 -10.03
CA PHE A 57 -9.19 -2.71 -8.63
C PHE A 57 -10.28 -1.75 -8.11
N PHE A 58 -10.14 -0.45 -8.35
CA PHE A 58 -11.12 0.53 -7.87
C PHE A 58 -12.46 0.45 -8.60
N GLY A 59 -12.44 0.07 -9.88
CA GLY A 59 -13.65 -0.11 -10.69
C GLY A 59 -14.39 -1.42 -10.39
N ALA A 60 -13.70 -2.53 -10.52
CA ALA A 60 -14.27 -3.87 -10.33
C ALA A 60 -14.28 -4.34 -8.86
N ARG A 61 -13.53 -3.68 -7.98
CA ARG A 61 -13.30 -4.05 -6.57
C ARG A 61 -12.74 -5.46 -6.42
N ASN A 62 -11.96 -5.87 -7.39
CA ASN A 62 -11.33 -7.16 -7.43
C ASN A 62 -9.83 -7.00 -7.70
N LEU A 63 -9.02 -7.70 -6.94
CA LEU A 63 -7.58 -7.76 -7.14
C LEU A 63 -7.23 -9.18 -7.59
N LEU A 64 -6.45 -9.28 -8.65
CA LEU A 64 -5.95 -10.57 -9.10
C LEU A 64 -5.27 -11.29 -7.95
N LYS A 65 -5.54 -12.60 -7.82
CA LYS A 65 -4.99 -13.42 -6.72
C LYS A 65 -3.46 -13.35 -6.68
N GLU A 66 -2.83 -13.33 -7.84
CA GLU A 66 -1.37 -13.24 -7.98
C GLU A 66 -0.82 -11.92 -7.45
N LEU A 67 -1.53 -10.82 -7.66
CA LEU A 67 -1.13 -9.50 -7.16
C LEU A 67 -1.34 -9.35 -5.65
N ASN A 68 -2.28 -10.12 -5.08
CA ASN A 68 -2.58 -10.11 -3.65
C ASN A 68 -1.77 -11.15 -2.87
N ALA A 69 -1.06 -12.04 -3.53
CA ALA A 69 -0.23 -13.04 -2.89
C ALA A 69 0.94 -12.40 -2.14
N THR A 70 1.24 -12.92 -0.95
CA THR A 70 2.16 -12.30 -0.01
C THR A 70 3.09 -13.35 0.59
N PHE A 71 4.37 -13.01 0.72
CA PHE A 71 5.30 -13.78 1.56
C PHE A 71 5.10 -13.45 3.02
N LEU A 72 5.02 -14.47 3.85
CA LEU A 72 5.10 -14.32 5.30
C LEU A 72 6.50 -14.73 5.76
N VAL A 73 7.25 -13.80 6.30
CA VAL A 73 8.61 -14.00 6.80
C VAL A 73 8.63 -13.87 8.32
N LEU A 74 9.28 -14.80 8.99
CA LEU A 74 9.45 -14.77 10.44
C LEU A 74 10.82 -14.21 10.77
N ILE A 75 10.85 -13.11 11.53
CA ILE A 75 12.09 -12.46 11.98
C ILE A 75 12.23 -12.64 13.48
N PRO A 76 13.37 -13.18 13.99
CA PRO A 76 13.59 -13.35 15.41
C PRO A 76 13.64 -12.00 16.14
N LYS A 77 12.98 -11.91 17.29
CA LYS A 77 13.03 -10.72 18.17
C LYS A 77 14.35 -10.60 18.92
N VAL A 78 14.97 -11.74 19.18
CA VAL A 78 16.23 -11.88 19.93
C VAL A 78 17.08 -12.99 19.31
N PRO A 79 18.41 -12.99 19.49
CA PRO A 79 19.25 -14.12 19.07
C PRO A 79 18.89 -15.42 19.80
N GLY A 80 19.06 -16.58 19.13
CA GLY A 80 18.86 -17.89 19.74
C GLY A 80 17.41 -18.24 20.06
N VAL A 81 16.49 -17.95 19.13
CA VAL A 81 15.05 -18.20 19.30
C VAL A 81 14.72 -19.68 19.32
N ASP A 82 13.96 -20.10 20.31
CA ASP A 82 13.54 -21.49 20.57
C ASP A 82 12.02 -21.72 20.51
N SER A 83 11.23 -20.66 20.31
CA SER A 83 9.76 -20.71 20.28
C SER A 83 9.14 -19.69 19.32
N LEU A 84 7.97 -19.98 18.77
CA LEU A 84 7.29 -19.16 17.75
C LEU A 84 6.87 -17.78 18.24
N ASP A 85 6.56 -17.63 19.52
CA ASP A 85 6.18 -16.34 20.13
C ASP A 85 7.33 -15.32 20.14
N LYS A 86 8.57 -15.79 19.95
CA LYS A 86 9.76 -14.94 19.85
C LYS A 86 10.07 -14.48 18.42
N PHE A 87 9.23 -14.80 17.46
CA PHE A 87 9.31 -14.29 16.10
C PHE A 87 8.32 -13.15 15.84
N ARG A 88 8.67 -12.27 14.91
CA ARG A 88 7.76 -11.27 14.33
C ARG A 88 7.37 -11.71 12.93
N PRO A 89 6.09 -11.95 12.63
CA PRO A 89 5.67 -12.17 11.27
C PRO A 89 5.70 -10.85 10.49
N ILE A 90 6.31 -10.86 9.32
CA ILE A 90 6.34 -9.72 8.40
C ILE A 90 5.81 -10.18 7.05
N SER A 91 4.85 -9.42 6.52
CA SER A 91 4.28 -9.67 5.20
C SER A 91 5.03 -8.86 4.15
N LEU A 92 5.51 -9.52 3.10
CA LEU A 92 6.15 -8.91 1.94
C LEU A 92 5.14 -8.90 0.79
N CYS A 93 4.53 -7.73 0.56
CA CYS A 93 3.51 -7.53 -0.46
C CYS A 93 4.10 -7.03 -1.76
N ASN A 94 3.46 -7.37 -2.88
CA ASN A 94 3.78 -6.82 -4.20
C ASN A 94 3.56 -5.30 -4.24
N SER A 95 4.26 -4.62 -5.13
CA SER A 95 4.19 -3.15 -5.25
C SER A 95 2.80 -2.66 -5.64
N PHE A 96 2.03 -3.39 -6.43
CA PHE A 96 0.63 -3.05 -6.75
C PHE A 96 -0.23 -2.93 -5.50
N TYR A 97 -0.13 -3.90 -4.59
CA TYR A 97 -0.83 -3.86 -3.30
C TYR A 97 -0.43 -2.63 -2.48
N LYS A 98 0.86 -2.32 -2.46
CA LYS A 98 1.39 -1.14 -1.74
C LYS A 98 0.86 0.16 -2.33
N ILE A 99 0.78 0.28 -3.67
CA ILE A 99 0.23 1.45 -4.35
C ILE A 99 -1.25 1.63 -4.00
N ILE A 100 -2.05 0.57 -4.13
CA ILE A 100 -3.49 0.60 -3.80
C ILE A 100 -3.70 1.00 -2.34
N SER A 101 -2.97 0.36 -1.42
CA SER A 101 -3.05 0.68 0.01
C SER A 101 -2.64 2.13 0.29
N LYS A 102 -1.66 2.66 -0.42
CA LYS A 102 -1.20 4.04 -0.26
C LYS A 102 -2.22 5.05 -0.77
N VAL A 103 -2.88 4.78 -1.90
CA VAL A 103 -3.99 5.60 -2.42
C VAL A 103 -5.12 5.65 -1.39
N LEU A 104 -5.55 4.49 -0.89
CA LEU A 104 -6.61 4.41 0.13
C LEU A 104 -6.22 5.13 1.41
N THR A 105 -5.01 4.91 1.91
CA THR A 105 -4.49 5.56 3.12
C THR A 105 -4.49 7.08 2.96
N SER A 106 -4.00 7.59 1.83
CA SER A 106 -3.95 9.03 1.58
C SER A 106 -5.35 9.66 1.57
N ARG A 107 -6.34 8.96 1.03
CA ARG A 107 -7.74 9.42 1.03
C ARG A 107 -8.35 9.38 2.43
N ILE A 108 -8.10 8.32 3.18
CA ILE A 108 -8.58 8.18 4.57
C ILE A 108 -7.98 9.27 5.46
N LEU A 109 -6.70 9.57 5.33
CA LEU A 109 -6.03 10.61 6.11
C LEU A 109 -6.70 11.99 5.98
N CYS A 110 -7.31 12.30 4.84
CA CYS A 110 -8.03 13.55 4.64
C CYS A 110 -9.33 13.65 5.48
N ILE A 111 -9.94 12.51 5.80
CA ILE A 111 -11.21 12.48 6.53
C ILE A 111 -11.07 12.09 7.99
N LEU A 112 -9.93 11.52 8.40
CA LEU A 112 -9.69 11.11 9.78
C LEU A 112 -9.94 12.21 10.81
N PRO A 113 -9.49 13.47 10.62
CA PRO A 113 -9.73 14.55 11.57
C PRO A 113 -11.21 14.86 11.81
N LEU A 114 -12.08 14.48 10.86
CA LEU A 114 -13.52 14.74 10.92
C LEU A 114 -14.30 13.64 11.65
N ILE A 115 -13.76 12.42 11.70
CA ILE A 115 -14.46 11.25 12.22
C ILE A 115 -13.85 10.69 13.51
N ILE A 116 -12.63 11.12 13.85
CA ILE A 116 -11.90 10.66 15.03
C ILE A 116 -11.98 11.72 16.13
N PHE A 117 -12.26 11.28 17.36
CA PHE A 117 -12.33 12.16 18.51
C PHE A 117 -11.03 12.96 18.73
N PRO A 118 -11.13 14.23 19.17
CA PRO A 118 -9.96 15.11 19.37
C PRO A 118 -8.89 14.56 20.31
N GLN A 119 -9.27 13.69 21.24
CA GLN A 119 -8.35 13.07 22.20
C GLN A 119 -7.47 11.97 21.56
N GLN A 120 -7.89 11.42 20.43
CA GLN A 120 -7.13 10.41 19.70
C GLN A 120 -6.03 11.09 18.87
N ILE A 121 -4.78 10.92 19.29
CA ILE A 121 -3.62 11.55 18.63
C ILE A 121 -2.86 10.61 17.68
N GLY A 122 -2.96 9.29 17.88
CA GLY A 122 -2.25 8.32 17.07
C GLY A 122 -2.77 8.27 15.63
N PHE A 123 -1.84 8.39 14.65
CA PHE A 123 -2.10 8.29 13.21
C PHE A 123 -3.04 9.35 12.61
N VAL A 124 -3.42 10.38 13.36
CA VAL A 124 -4.25 11.47 12.85
C VAL A 124 -3.34 12.67 12.53
N PRO A 125 -3.34 13.16 11.26
CA PRO A 125 -2.49 14.28 10.87
C PRO A 125 -2.77 15.55 11.70
N GLY A 126 -1.71 16.23 12.12
CA GLY A 126 -1.80 17.49 12.86
C GLY A 126 -2.13 17.38 14.35
N ARG A 127 -2.07 16.17 14.90
CA ARG A 127 -2.32 15.92 16.34
C ARG A 127 -1.13 15.29 17.04
#